data_9823e2a232a06ea1a58406da8e27a9d8
#
_entry.id   9823e2a232a06ea1a58406da8e27a9d8
#
_cell.length_a   1.000
_cell.length_b   1.000
_cell.length_c   1.000
_cell.angle_alpha   90.00
_cell.angle_beta   90.00
_cell.angle_gamma   90.00
#
_symmetry.space_group_name_H-M   'P 1'
#
loop_
_entity.id
_entity.type
_entity.pdbx_description
1 polymer ?
#
loop_
_entity_poly.entity_id
_entity_poly.type
_entity_poly.pdbx_seq_one_letter_code
_entity_poly.pdbx_strand_id
1 'polypeptide(L)'
;VRTYFVCPAPPCPNGKLHLGHIGGVYLLADIFVRFQRMTGHRAYYITGSDEHGTHTLETARKLGRSFSEVAEQYVHQILECLRAVQITPDVFVRTSSAAHKENALAIFRELQVAGYVDVRQGVQLYCEHCDELVTDSLATGRCPACSSPCDSNLCENCGLAVQHDTIRDARHVTCGRNLALRPIRQAVFDMPGLARQLHEAIGESAWPEPIRAKACAWLHREVRGLPMTRHFRHGVEVEQPDSLIGQTLLTWFEGLWCFDTGIREQCARSGLDANATLHDQNSELLFFMGQDNRFYYTLGVAGALLARGYPIPKNHSVQDFYKLEGEKFSTSRDHALWADEVAREVGPNVLRYALARVAKPFGTDANHFDLDGLISAASRIRVWEDALRRYAESARTVESSELSPNFRRFAEDYAEAVTALRFWDALDIIDRYFELAGFAHAKGRTWNAAQISLFLSLLYPVVPELAMGYGQRYFGGAWRPSLETSAVAAQPKASVSFPRFSTPIPASFASEYNKRFRKEQIWQS
;
A
#
# COMPACT_ATOMS: atom_id res chain seq x y z
N VAL A 1 -16.82 10.02 -16.44
CA VAL A 1 -16.61 9.31 -15.18
C VAL A 1 -15.65 8.17 -15.43
N ARG A 2 -14.51 8.13 -14.70
CA ARG A 2 -13.55 7.02 -14.77
C ARG A 2 -13.83 6.00 -13.67
N THR A 3 -13.33 4.78 -13.86
CA THR A 3 -13.34 3.71 -12.87
C THR A 3 -11.91 3.40 -12.45
N TYR A 4 -11.60 3.48 -11.17
CA TYR A 4 -10.29 3.19 -10.61
C TYR A 4 -10.34 1.92 -9.75
N PHE A 5 -9.52 0.95 -10.08
CA PHE A 5 -9.23 -0.19 -9.23
C PHE A 5 -7.89 0.07 -8.52
N VAL A 6 -7.95 0.39 -7.26
CA VAL A 6 -6.81 0.78 -6.42
C VAL A 6 -6.44 -0.41 -5.55
N CYS A 7 -5.30 -1.00 -5.84
CA CYS A 7 -4.91 -2.30 -5.33
C CYS A 7 -3.60 -2.23 -4.52
N PRO A 8 -3.68 -1.94 -3.21
CA PRO A 8 -2.55 -2.11 -2.32
C PRO A 8 -2.13 -3.57 -2.21
N ALA A 9 -0.81 -3.81 -2.19
CA ALA A 9 -0.24 -5.14 -2.05
C ALA A 9 -0.78 -5.84 -0.79
N PRO A 10 -1.25 -7.10 -0.89
CA PRO A 10 -1.76 -7.83 0.25
C PRO A 10 -0.65 -8.14 1.25
N PRO A 11 -0.85 -7.89 2.55
CA PRO A 11 0.13 -8.23 3.56
C PRO A 11 0.12 -9.74 3.87
N CYS A 12 1.28 -10.28 4.21
CA CYS A 12 1.38 -11.62 4.77
C CYS A 12 0.89 -11.61 6.22
N PRO A 13 -0.03 -12.52 6.64
CA PRO A 13 -0.56 -12.56 8.00
C PRO A 13 0.40 -13.27 8.97
N ASN A 14 1.55 -12.68 9.19
CA ASN A 14 2.59 -13.12 10.12
C ASN A 14 2.81 -12.17 11.30
N GLY A 15 2.04 -11.07 11.36
CA GLY A 15 2.07 -10.04 12.38
C GLY A 15 1.01 -8.96 12.15
N LYS A 16 0.88 -8.02 13.09
CA LYS A 16 0.10 -6.80 12.93
C LYS A 16 0.73 -5.88 11.88
N LEU A 17 -0.04 -4.91 11.38
CA LEU A 17 0.51 -3.85 10.54
C LEU A 17 1.21 -2.79 11.40
N HIS A 18 2.49 -2.57 11.14
CA HIS A 18 3.22 -1.45 11.72
C HIS A 18 3.06 -0.17 10.86
N LEU A 19 3.48 0.97 11.39
CA LEU A 19 3.32 2.27 10.74
C LEU A 19 3.94 2.33 9.34
N GLY A 20 5.03 1.61 9.10
CA GLY A 20 5.65 1.54 7.77
C GLY A 20 4.76 0.89 6.71
N HIS A 21 3.98 -0.14 7.07
CA HIS A 21 2.97 -0.71 6.18
C HIS A 21 1.87 0.29 5.89
N ILE A 22 1.33 0.92 6.94
CA ILE A 22 0.21 1.87 6.80
C ILE A 22 0.62 3.06 5.95
N GLY A 23 1.73 3.73 6.28
CA GLY A 23 2.16 4.95 5.60
C GLY A 23 2.61 4.71 4.15
N GLY A 24 3.34 3.62 3.92
CA GLY A 24 3.93 3.33 2.62
C GLY A 24 2.95 2.78 1.58
N VAL A 25 1.92 2.05 2.00
CA VAL A 25 1.06 1.30 1.08
C VAL A 25 -0.41 1.68 1.24
N TYR A 26 -0.98 1.44 2.43
CA TYR A 26 -2.44 1.45 2.61
C TYR A 26 -3.03 2.85 2.69
N LEU A 27 -2.36 3.78 3.38
CA LEU A 27 -2.84 5.14 3.57
C LEU A 27 -2.86 5.93 2.25
N LEU A 28 -1.82 5.81 1.43
CA LEU A 28 -1.73 6.53 0.17
C LEU A 28 -2.80 6.07 -0.82
N ALA A 29 -3.09 4.76 -0.83
CA ALA A 29 -4.20 4.20 -1.60
C ALA A 29 -5.56 4.73 -1.13
N ASP A 30 -5.79 4.83 0.19
CA ASP A 30 -7.03 5.37 0.75
C ASP A 30 -7.19 6.87 0.43
N ILE A 31 -6.11 7.66 0.51
CA ILE A 31 -6.11 9.06 0.10
C ILE A 31 -6.53 9.20 -1.36
N PHE A 32 -5.95 8.38 -2.24
CA PHE A 32 -6.29 8.39 -3.66
C PHE A 32 -7.76 8.01 -3.90
N VAL A 33 -8.25 6.93 -3.29
CA VAL A 33 -9.64 6.48 -3.43
C VAL A 33 -10.63 7.55 -2.95
N ARG A 34 -10.39 8.14 -1.77
CA ARG A 34 -11.25 9.21 -1.24
C ARG A 34 -11.27 10.42 -2.16
N PHE A 35 -10.11 10.79 -2.69
CA PHE A 35 -9.99 11.89 -3.64
C PHE A 35 -10.79 11.60 -4.92
N GLN A 36 -10.62 10.44 -5.55
CA GLN A 36 -11.33 10.11 -6.79
C GLN A 36 -12.84 10.05 -6.59
N ARG A 37 -13.31 9.51 -5.46
CA ARG A 37 -14.74 9.54 -5.11
C ARG A 37 -15.28 10.95 -4.90
N MET A 38 -14.50 11.81 -4.25
CA MET A 38 -14.85 13.21 -4.03
C MET A 38 -14.99 13.98 -5.34
N THR A 39 -14.21 13.64 -6.36
CA THR A 39 -14.25 14.24 -7.70
C THR A 39 -15.21 13.57 -8.67
N GLY A 40 -16.12 12.71 -8.17
CA GLY A 40 -17.21 12.13 -8.96
C GLY A 40 -16.82 10.90 -9.78
N HIS A 41 -15.65 10.32 -9.53
CA HIS A 41 -15.21 9.08 -10.17
C HIS A 41 -15.64 7.85 -9.36
N ARG A 42 -15.69 6.68 -10.00
CA ARG A 42 -15.80 5.41 -9.31
C ARG A 42 -14.39 4.97 -8.91
N ALA A 43 -14.16 4.72 -7.64
CA ALA A 43 -12.89 4.22 -7.15
C ALA A 43 -13.12 3.11 -6.12
N TYR A 44 -12.47 1.99 -6.30
CA TYR A 44 -12.61 0.81 -5.46
C TYR A 44 -11.28 0.47 -4.80
N TYR A 45 -11.29 0.39 -3.48
CA TYR A 45 -10.15 -0.03 -2.69
C TYR A 45 -10.17 -1.55 -2.54
N ILE A 46 -9.28 -2.24 -3.23
CA ILE A 46 -9.22 -3.71 -3.27
C ILE A 46 -7.88 -4.17 -2.71
N THR A 47 -7.90 -4.94 -1.64
CA THR A 47 -6.72 -5.59 -1.08
C THR A 47 -7.08 -6.96 -0.52
N GLY A 48 -6.19 -7.60 0.18
CA GLY A 48 -6.43 -8.90 0.77
C GLY A 48 -5.36 -9.29 1.77
N SER A 49 -5.17 -10.60 1.94
CA SER A 49 -4.09 -11.19 2.74
C SER A 49 -3.39 -12.29 1.94
N ASP A 50 -2.04 -12.24 1.88
CA ASP A 50 -1.20 -13.30 1.32
C ASP A 50 -0.97 -14.39 2.38
N GLU A 51 -1.91 -15.36 2.44
CA GLU A 51 -1.97 -16.34 3.51
C GLU A 51 -1.06 -17.56 3.30
N HIS A 52 -0.51 -17.75 2.10
CA HIS A 52 0.30 -18.91 1.78
C HIS A 52 1.81 -18.66 1.85
N GLY A 53 2.21 -17.49 2.37
CA GLY A 53 3.60 -17.11 2.55
C GLY A 53 4.33 -17.93 3.61
N THR A 54 5.62 -18.20 3.38
CA THR A 54 6.46 -18.95 4.33
C THR A 54 6.69 -18.21 5.65
N HIS A 55 6.57 -16.88 5.67
CA HIS A 55 6.63 -16.08 6.90
C HIS A 55 5.51 -16.44 7.90
N THR A 56 4.31 -16.78 7.41
CA THR A 56 3.23 -17.28 8.26
C THR A 56 3.61 -18.62 8.90
N LEU A 57 4.28 -19.52 8.15
CA LEU A 57 4.76 -20.79 8.68
C LEU A 57 5.85 -20.60 9.75
N GLU A 58 6.78 -19.67 9.52
CA GLU A 58 7.80 -19.35 10.52
C GLU A 58 7.17 -18.84 11.82
N THR A 59 6.19 -17.97 11.73
CA THR A 59 5.46 -17.45 12.88
C THR A 59 4.69 -18.56 13.58
N ALA A 60 4.03 -19.44 12.83
CA ALA A 60 3.31 -20.60 13.38
C ALA A 60 4.26 -21.54 14.15
N ARG A 61 5.43 -21.86 13.58
CA ARG A 61 6.47 -22.66 14.25
C ARG A 61 6.97 -21.99 15.54
N LYS A 62 7.23 -20.69 15.53
CA LYS A 62 7.67 -19.91 16.71
C LYS A 62 6.61 -19.89 17.82
N LEU A 63 5.33 -19.84 17.46
CA LEU A 63 4.23 -19.78 18.42
C LEU A 63 3.73 -21.16 18.84
N GLY A 64 4.21 -22.26 18.23
CA GLY A 64 3.73 -23.62 18.48
C GLY A 64 2.26 -23.81 18.11
N ARG A 65 1.78 -23.10 17.08
CA ARG A 65 0.38 -23.11 16.62
C ARG A 65 0.28 -23.59 15.18
N SER A 66 -0.92 -23.97 14.76
CA SER A 66 -1.15 -24.34 13.37
C SER A 66 -1.04 -23.13 12.44
N PHE A 67 -0.70 -23.38 11.18
CA PHE A 67 -0.59 -22.37 10.13
C PHE A 67 -1.90 -21.58 9.94
N SER A 68 -3.03 -22.29 9.90
CA SER A 68 -4.35 -21.69 9.70
C SER A 68 -4.79 -20.80 10.88
N GLU A 69 -4.52 -21.22 12.12
CA GLU A 69 -4.84 -20.40 13.30
C GLU A 69 -4.04 -19.10 13.32
N VAL A 70 -2.77 -19.15 12.92
CA VAL A 70 -1.92 -17.95 12.86
C VAL A 70 -2.40 -17.02 11.75
N ALA A 71 -2.68 -17.55 10.55
CA ALA A 71 -3.23 -16.76 9.45
C ALA A 71 -4.54 -16.08 9.83
N GLU A 72 -5.50 -16.82 10.44
CA GLU A 72 -6.79 -16.29 10.87
C GLU A 72 -6.63 -15.16 11.90
N GLN A 73 -5.80 -15.38 12.92
CA GLN A 73 -5.53 -14.38 13.95
C GLN A 73 -4.99 -13.08 13.35
N TYR A 74 -3.96 -13.17 12.49
CA TYR A 74 -3.33 -11.98 11.97
C TYR A 74 -4.14 -11.28 10.87
N VAL A 75 -4.94 -12.01 10.10
CA VAL A 75 -5.92 -11.38 9.20
C VAL A 75 -6.88 -10.49 9.98
N HIS A 76 -7.41 -10.98 11.11
CA HIS A 76 -8.28 -10.18 11.97
C HIS A 76 -7.56 -8.92 12.48
N GLN A 77 -6.33 -9.06 12.99
CA GLN A 77 -5.53 -7.94 13.49
C GLN A 77 -5.12 -6.94 12.39
N ILE A 78 -4.85 -7.42 11.17
CA ILE A 78 -4.61 -6.57 9.99
C ILE A 78 -5.82 -5.67 9.72
N LEU A 79 -7.02 -6.24 9.72
CA LEU A 79 -8.26 -5.48 9.53
C LEU A 79 -8.52 -4.50 10.67
N GLU A 80 -8.18 -4.85 11.91
CA GLU A 80 -8.24 -3.92 13.05
C GLU A 80 -7.27 -2.75 12.88
N CYS A 81 -6.02 -3.00 12.48
CA CYS A 81 -5.06 -1.95 12.19
C CYS A 81 -5.54 -0.98 11.09
N LEU A 82 -6.12 -1.51 10.01
CA LEU A 82 -6.68 -0.68 8.93
C LEU A 82 -7.84 0.19 9.43
N ARG A 83 -8.78 -0.40 10.18
CA ARG A 83 -9.92 0.34 10.76
C ARG A 83 -9.47 1.42 11.73
N ALA A 84 -8.45 1.14 12.56
CA ALA A 84 -7.92 2.10 13.53
C ALA A 84 -7.39 3.38 12.88
N VAL A 85 -6.94 3.29 11.63
CA VAL A 85 -6.51 4.44 10.82
C VAL A 85 -7.55 4.85 9.77
N GLN A 86 -8.83 4.45 9.96
CA GLN A 86 -9.97 4.82 9.11
C GLN A 86 -9.86 4.35 7.65
N ILE A 87 -9.19 3.23 7.41
CA ILE A 87 -9.13 2.57 6.11
C ILE A 87 -10.10 1.40 6.10
N THR A 88 -11.01 1.39 5.13
CA THR A 88 -11.99 0.31 4.94
C THR A 88 -11.97 -0.12 3.49
N PRO A 89 -11.41 -1.29 3.17
CA PRO A 89 -11.45 -1.84 1.81
C PRO A 89 -12.90 -2.11 1.35
N ASP A 90 -13.17 -1.88 0.06
CA ASP A 90 -14.44 -2.32 -0.56
C ASP A 90 -14.47 -3.84 -0.70
N VAL A 91 -13.32 -4.42 -1.03
CA VAL A 91 -13.11 -5.85 -1.06
C VAL A 91 -11.81 -6.21 -0.34
N PHE A 92 -11.89 -7.16 0.57
CA PHE A 92 -10.74 -7.77 1.21
C PHE A 92 -10.70 -9.26 0.88
N VAL A 93 -9.79 -9.64 0.00
CA VAL A 93 -9.64 -11.02 -0.50
C VAL A 93 -8.78 -11.83 0.46
N ARG A 94 -9.24 -13.01 0.81
CA ARG A 94 -8.42 -14.02 1.49
C ARG A 94 -7.87 -14.99 0.45
N THR A 95 -6.55 -15.11 0.33
CA THR A 95 -5.95 -16.03 -0.66
C THR A 95 -6.24 -17.50 -0.32
N SER A 96 -6.58 -17.81 0.94
CA SER A 96 -7.05 -19.13 1.35
C SER A 96 -8.49 -19.46 0.92
N SER A 97 -9.28 -18.48 0.44
CA SER A 97 -10.67 -18.70 0.03
C SER A 97 -10.78 -19.55 -1.24
N ALA A 98 -11.88 -20.31 -1.35
CA ALA A 98 -12.14 -21.14 -2.52
C ALA A 98 -12.20 -20.31 -3.81
N ALA A 99 -12.90 -19.17 -3.78
CA ALA A 99 -13.02 -18.28 -4.94
C ALA A 99 -11.66 -17.77 -5.44
N HIS A 100 -10.74 -17.42 -4.53
CA HIS A 100 -9.40 -17.01 -4.93
C HIS A 100 -8.58 -18.17 -5.51
N LYS A 101 -8.63 -19.33 -4.88
CA LYS A 101 -7.93 -20.53 -5.38
C LYS A 101 -8.39 -20.94 -6.78
N GLU A 102 -9.69 -20.94 -7.00
CA GLU A 102 -10.28 -21.21 -8.32
C GLU A 102 -9.83 -20.18 -9.38
N ASN A 103 -9.86 -18.89 -9.02
CA ASN A 103 -9.42 -17.82 -9.93
C ASN A 103 -7.92 -17.90 -10.24
N ALA A 104 -7.05 -18.14 -9.24
CA ALA A 104 -5.62 -18.29 -9.45
C ALA A 104 -5.28 -19.48 -10.36
N LEU A 105 -5.98 -20.62 -10.18
CA LEU A 105 -5.85 -21.78 -11.07
C LEU A 105 -6.40 -21.51 -12.48
N ALA A 106 -7.48 -20.76 -12.60
CA ALA A 106 -8.01 -20.38 -13.92
C ALA A 106 -6.99 -19.53 -14.69
N ILE A 107 -6.41 -18.52 -14.04
CA ILE A 107 -5.36 -17.67 -14.63
C ILE A 107 -4.11 -18.50 -15.00
N PHE A 108 -3.70 -19.41 -14.14
CA PHE A 108 -2.59 -20.32 -14.43
C PHE A 108 -2.86 -21.16 -15.70
N ARG A 109 -4.07 -21.72 -15.83
CA ARG A 109 -4.49 -22.50 -17.02
C ARG A 109 -4.58 -21.63 -18.27
N GLU A 110 -5.13 -20.41 -18.16
CA GLU A 110 -5.16 -19.45 -19.28
C GLU A 110 -3.76 -19.19 -19.84
N LEU A 111 -2.77 -18.95 -18.96
CA LEU A 111 -1.38 -18.75 -19.36
C LEU A 111 -0.74 -19.99 -19.99
N GLN A 112 -1.08 -21.20 -19.50
CA GLN A 112 -0.65 -22.45 -20.13
C GLN A 112 -1.23 -22.63 -21.55
N VAL A 113 -2.55 -22.41 -21.71
CA VAL A 113 -3.22 -22.49 -23.01
C VAL A 113 -2.67 -21.46 -23.99
N ALA A 114 -2.34 -20.26 -23.51
CA ALA A 114 -1.73 -19.20 -24.30
C ALA A 114 -0.25 -19.48 -24.67
N GLY A 115 0.36 -20.55 -24.14
CA GLY A 115 1.74 -20.95 -24.45
C GLY A 115 2.82 -20.17 -23.68
N TYR A 116 2.44 -19.46 -22.63
CA TYR A 116 3.40 -18.70 -21.80
C TYR A 116 3.83 -19.45 -20.53
N VAL A 117 3.36 -20.65 -20.31
CA VAL A 117 3.76 -21.48 -19.17
C VAL A 117 4.16 -22.87 -19.65
N ASP A 118 5.42 -23.22 -19.42
CA ASP A 118 6.00 -24.51 -19.72
C ASP A 118 6.31 -25.31 -18.46
N VAL A 119 6.15 -26.63 -18.52
CA VAL A 119 6.61 -27.54 -17.47
C VAL A 119 7.97 -28.11 -17.86
N ARG A 120 9.00 -27.67 -17.14
CA ARG A 120 10.39 -28.06 -17.42
C ARG A 120 11.14 -28.49 -16.15
N GLN A 121 12.32 -29.04 -16.35
CA GLN A 121 13.20 -29.33 -15.23
C GLN A 121 13.69 -28.05 -14.61
N GLY A 122 13.56 -27.93 -13.31
CA GLY A 122 14.07 -26.86 -12.45
C GLY A 122 14.71 -27.43 -11.21
N VAL A 123 14.95 -26.60 -10.22
CA VAL A 123 15.52 -27.00 -8.94
C VAL A 123 14.80 -26.35 -7.78
N GLN A 124 14.78 -27.01 -6.62
CA GLN A 124 14.38 -26.43 -5.36
C GLN A 124 15.47 -26.67 -4.31
N LEU A 125 15.62 -25.74 -3.37
CA LEU A 125 16.51 -25.89 -2.24
C LEU A 125 16.06 -27.02 -1.34
N TYR A 126 17.01 -27.77 -0.80
CA TYR A 126 16.76 -28.94 0.02
C TYR A 126 17.72 -28.98 1.21
N CYS A 127 17.16 -29.22 2.38
CA CYS A 127 17.91 -29.44 3.61
C CYS A 127 18.07 -30.94 3.88
N GLU A 128 19.27 -31.47 3.69
CA GLU A 128 19.57 -32.89 3.95
C GLU A 128 19.39 -33.24 5.44
N HIS A 129 19.65 -32.30 6.34
CA HIS A 129 19.52 -32.54 7.80
C HIS A 129 18.07 -32.66 8.26
N CYS A 130 17.18 -31.84 7.69
CA CYS A 130 15.75 -31.83 8.07
C CYS A 130 14.90 -32.71 7.13
N ASP A 131 15.48 -33.23 6.06
CA ASP A 131 14.80 -33.99 4.99
C ASP A 131 13.59 -33.23 4.41
N GLU A 132 13.77 -31.91 4.12
CA GLU A 132 12.69 -31.10 3.58
C GLU A 132 13.13 -30.21 2.42
N LEU A 133 12.22 -29.99 1.46
CA LEU A 133 12.37 -28.99 0.42
C LEU A 133 12.10 -27.59 1.00
N VAL A 134 12.99 -26.66 0.74
CA VAL A 134 13.02 -25.32 1.34
C VAL A 134 12.75 -24.27 0.26
N THR A 135 12.03 -23.21 0.62
CA THR A 135 11.65 -22.14 -0.30
C THR A 135 11.49 -20.80 0.43
N ASP A 136 11.56 -19.70 -0.31
CA ASP A 136 11.33 -18.32 0.13
C ASP A 136 12.07 -17.98 1.45
N SER A 137 11.38 -17.46 2.45
CA SER A 137 11.96 -17.03 3.73
C SER A 137 12.54 -18.17 4.59
N LEU A 138 12.20 -19.42 4.29
CA LEU A 138 12.83 -20.58 4.97
C LEU A 138 14.29 -20.78 4.56
N ALA A 139 14.76 -20.13 3.49
CA ALA A 139 16.15 -20.08 3.07
C ALA A 139 16.70 -18.66 3.19
N THR A 140 17.86 -18.50 3.80
CA THR A 140 18.61 -17.24 3.83
C THR A 140 19.94 -17.42 3.09
N GLY A 141 20.43 -16.35 2.47
CA GLY A 141 21.68 -16.35 1.73
C GLY A 141 22.11 -14.97 1.28
N ARG A 142 22.84 -14.90 0.16
CA ARG A 142 23.28 -13.64 -0.43
C ARG A 142 22.70 -13.46 -1.84
N CYS A 143 22.29 -12.25 -2.12
CA CYS A 143 21.78 -11.85 -3.44
C CYS A 143 22.88 -12.02 -4.52
N PRO A 144 22.55 -12.65 -5.66
CA PRO A 144 23.52 -12.82 -6.75
C PRO A 144 23.97 -11.49 -7.39
N ALA A 145 23.13 -10.45 -7.30
CA ALA A 145 23.39 -9.15 -7.95
C ALA A 145 24.11 -8.14 -7.05
N CYS A 146 23.73 -8.02 -5.76
CA CYS A 146 24.27 -6.98 -4.88
C CYS A 146 24.96 -7.53 -3.62
N SER A 147 25.00 -8.85 -3.43
CA SER A 147 25.61 -9.55 -2.29
C SER A 147 25.00 -9.21 -0.92
N SER A 148 23.92 -8.44 -0.86
CA SER A 148 23.17 -8.19 0.38
C SER A 148 22.51 -9.48 0.88
N PRO A 149 22.26 -9.62 2.17
CA PRO A 149 21.43 -10.70 2.71
C PRO A 149 20.06 -10.72 2.01
N CYS A 150 19.57 -11.90 1.67
CA CYS A 150 18.26 -12.08 1.05
C CYS A 150 17.71 -13.47 1.37
N ASP A 151 16.44 -13.67 1.08
CA ASP A 151 15.80 -14.99 1.00
C ASP A 151 15.89 -15.57 -0.42
N SER A 152 15.29 -16.73 -0.65
CA SER A 152 15.26 -17.39 -1.96
C SER A 152 14.06 -16.98 -2.83
N ASN A 153 13.46 -15.83 -2.56
CA ASN A 153 12.37 -15.24 -3.34
C ASN A 153 12.74 -13.85 -3.84
N LEU A 154 13.27 -12.99 -2.94
CA LEU A 154 13.45 -11.58 -3.23
C LEU A 154 14.65 -10.97 -2.47
N CYS A 155 15.37 -10.09 -3.12
CA CYS A 155 16.34 -9.22 -2.44
C CYS A 155 15.71 -7.86 -2.10
N GLU A 156 15.43 -7.62 -0.83
CA GLU A 156 14.86 -6.34 -0.37
C GLU A 156 15.74 -5.12 -0.72
N ASN A 157 17.06 -5.29 -0.81
CA ASN A 157 17.98 -4.18 -1.10
C ASN A 157 17.92 -3.72 -2.55
N CYS A 158 18.00 -4.62 -3.53
CA CYS A 158 17.99 -4.25 -4.95
C CYS A 158 16.68 -4.56 -5.68
N GLY A 159 15.74 -5.24 -5.02
CA GLY A 159 14.43 -5.61 -5.56
C GLY A 159 14.47 -6.70 -6.63
N LEU A 160 15.58 -7.45 -6.74
CA LEU A 160 15.69 -8.55 -7.71
C LEU A 160 14.98 -9.79 -7.18
N ALA A 161 14.18 -10.45 -8.03
CA ALA A 161 13.71 -11.81 -7.75
C ALA A 161 14.90 -12.77 -7.68
N VAL A 162 14.97 -13.53 -6.59
CA VAL A 162 16.06 -14.49 -6.33
C VAL A 162 15.52 -15.89 -6.53
N GLN A 163 16.13 -16.65 -7.45
CA GLN A 163 15.74 -18.03 -7.71
C GLN A 163 16.61 -19.00 -6.91
N HIS A 164 16.13 -20.22 -6.69
CA HIS A 164 16.82 -21.23 -5.90
C HIS A 164 18.23 -21.58 -6.41
N ASP A 165 18.45 -21.53 -7.72
CA ASP A 165 19.75 -21.79 -8.35
C ASP A 165 20.70 -20.58 -8.38
N THR A 166 20.20 -19.41 -7.98
CA THR A 166 20.97 -18.15 -8.04
C THR A 166 21.39 -17.62 -6.68
N ILE A 167 20.66 -17.96 -5.60
CA ILE A 167 21.02 -17.53 -4.25
C ILE A 167 22.40 -18.11 -3.86
N ARG A 168 23.27 -17.27 -3.28
CA ARG A 168 24.60 -17.67 -2.85
C ARG A 168 24.60 -18.01 -1.35
N ASP A 169 25.42 -18.99 -0.95
CA ASP A 169 25.60 -19.38 0.47
C ASP A 169 24.29 -19.70 1.17
N ALA A 170 23.37 -20.38 0.47
CA ALA A 170 22.03 -20.68 0.96
C ALA A 170 22.06 -21.55 2.20
N ARG A 171 21.35 -21.12 3.25
CA ARG A 171 21.23 -21.84 4.54
C ARG A 171 19.76 -21.96 4.93
N HIS A 172 19.43 -23.07 5.58
CA HIS A 172 18.11 -23.28 6.14
C HIS A 172 17.94 -22.46 7.43
N VAL A 173 16.90 -21.62 7.48
CA VAL A 173 16.65 -20.71 8.61
C VAL A 173 16.46 -21.48 9.92
N THR A 174 15.81 -22.65 9.88
CA THR A 174 15.49 -23.43 11.08
C THR A 174 16.71 -24.10 11.73
N CYS A 175 17.61 -24.69 10.93
CA CYS A 175 18.76 -25.47 11.48
C CYS A 175 20.14 -24.88 11.18
N GLY A 176 20.21 -23.79 10.39
CA GLY A 176 21.45 -23.11 10.02
C GLY A 176 22.36 -23.89 9.05
N ARG A 177 21.97 -25.09 8.59
CA ARG A 177 22.75 -25.92 7.68
C ARG A 177 22.71 -25.39 6.25
N ASN A 178 23.76 -25.67 5.50
CA ASN A 178 23.81 -25.37 4.06
C ASN A 178 22.71 -26.15 3.33
N LEU A 179 22.15 -25.53 2.30
CA LEU A 179 21.15 -26.13 1.45
C LEU A 179 21.77 -26.66 0.17
N ALA A 180 21.31 -27.83 -0.27
CA ALA A 180 21.61 -28.40 -1.57
C ALA A 180 20.54 -28.04 -2.60
N LEU A 181 20.80 -28.25 -3.88
CA LEU A 181 19.81 -28.14 -4.94
C LEU A 181 19.28 -29.55 -5.29
N ARG A 182 17.95 -29.72 -5.30
CA ARG A 182 17.31 -30.96 -5.73
C ARG A 182 16.53 -30.69 -7.02
N PRO A 183 16.74 -31.50 -8.08
CA PRO A 183 15.95 -31.39 -9.31
C PRO A 183 14.47 -31.66 -9.05
N ILE A 184 13.62 -30.83 -9.64
CA ILE A 184 12.17 -30.98 -9.63
C ILE A 184 11.60 -30.69 -11.04
N ARG A 185 10.41 -31.18 -11.35
CA ARG A 185 9.60 -30.65 -12.44
C ARG A 185 8.87 -29.43 -11.89
N GLN A 186 8.85 -28.31 -12.62
CA GLN A 186 8.12 -27.11 -12.21
C GLN A 186 7.53 -26.37 -13.40
N ALA A 187 6.41 -25.70 -13.20
CA ALA A 187 5.89 -24.76 -14.15
C ALA A 187 6.70 -23.46 -14.11
N VAL A 188 6.98 -22.91 -15.29
CA VAL A 188 7.79 -21.70 -15.45
C VAL A 188 7.11 -20.76 -16.42
N PHE A 189 6.92 -19.50 -16.01
CA PHE A 189 6.39 -18.44 -16.85
C PHE A 189 7.47 -17.90 -17.79
N ASP A 190 7.17 -17.84 -19.09
CA ASP A 190 8.13 -17.44 -20.13
C ASP A 190 8.28 -15.92 -20.25
N MET A 191 8.96 -15.33 -19.29
CA MET A 191 9.30 -13.89 -19.33
C MET A 191 10.15 -13.50 -20.56
N PRO A 192 11.16 -14.29 -21.00
CA PRO A 192 11.90 -13.99 -22.23
C PRO A 192 11.01 -13.84 -23.45
N GLY A 193 9.99 -14.67 -23.63
CA GLY A 193 9.04 -14.58 -24.74
C GLY A 193 8.23 -13.28 -24.77
N LEU A 194 8.01 -12.67 -23.61
CA LEU A 194 7.27 -11.42 -23.45
C LEU A 194 8.16 -10.17 -23.36
N ALA A 195 9.48 -10.31 -23.24
CA ALA A 195 10.39 -9.23 -22.89
C ALA A 195 10.27 -8.01 -23.82
N ARG A 196 10.16 -8.22 -25.13
CA ARG A 196 10.02 -7.14 -26.11
C ARG A 196 8.69 -6.38 -25.93
N GLN A 197 7.58 -7.10 -25.90
CA GLN A 197 6.24 -6.49 -25.76
C GLN A 197 6.12 -5.74 -24.42
N LEU A 198 6.66 -6.33 -23.36
CA LEU A 198 6.65 -5.72 -22.03
C LEU A 198 7.52 -4.47 -21.97
N HIS A 199 8.69 -4.48 -22.63
CA HIS A 199 9.56 -3.31 -22.74
C HIS A 199 8.87 -2.15 -23.49
N GLU A 200 8.20 -2.44 -24.61
CA GLU A 200 7.43 -1.46 -25.37
C GLU A 200 6.30 -0.87 -24.51
N ALA A 201 5.48 -1.73 -23.89
CA ALA A 201 4.36 -1.30 -23.06
C ALA A 201 4.80 -0.47 -21.82
N ILE A 202 5.90 -0.86 -21.16
CA ILE A 202 6.47 -0.09 -20.05
C ILE A 202 7.01 1.25 -20.56
N GLY A 203 7.69 1.28 -21.70
CA GLY A 203 8.23 2.50 -22.30
C GLY A 203 7.16 3.55 -22.58
N GLU A 204 5.97 3.13 -23.01
CA GLU A 204 4.81 3.97 -23.31
C GLU A 204 3.93 4.29 -22.08
N SER A 205 4.22 3.65 -20.93
CA SER A 205 3.41 3.80 -19.72
C SER A 205 3.59 5.16 -19.04
N ALA A 206 2.60 5.56 -18.23
CA ALA A 206 2.68 6.72 -17.36
C ALA A 206 3.39 6.43 -16.02
N TRP A 207 4.09 5.31 -15.91
CA TRP A 207 4.79 4.97 -14.67
C TRP A 207 5.85 6.00 -14.32
N PRO A 208 6.06 6.33 -13.04
CA PRO A 208 7.16 7.20 -12.62
C PRO A 208 8.51 6.74 -13.18
N GLU A 209 9.31 7.70 -13.63
CA GLU A 209 10.57 7.40 -14.33
C GLU A 209 11.49 6.42 -13.58
N PRO A 210 11.73 6.54 -12.25
CA PRO A 210 12.60 5.61 -11.54
C PRO A 210 12.07 4.16 -11.52
N ILE A 211 10.76 3.98 -11.58
CA ILE A 211 10.11 2.65 -11.64
C ILE A 211 10.27 2.08 -13.04
N ARG A 212 9.97 2.87 -14.06
CA ARG A 212 10.09 2.50 -15.48
C ARG A 212 11.53 2.13 -15.84
N ALA A 213 12.49 2.99 -15.51
CA ALA A 213 13.91 2.75 -15.77
C ALA A 213 14.40 1.45 -15.11
N LYS A 214 13.97 1.19 -13.88
CA LYS A 214 14.36 -0.03 -13.18
C LYS A 214 13.74 -1.28 -13.79
N ALA A 215 12.47 -1.24 -14.17
CA ALA A 215 11.80 -2.36 -14.84
C ALA A 215 12.47 -2.67 -16.20
N CYS A 216 12.75 -1.65 -17.02
CA CYS A 216 13.49 -1.81 -18.26
C CYS A 216 14.91 -2.38 -18.04
N ALA A 217 15.62 -1.92 -17.01
CA ALA A 217 16.95 -2.44 -16.67
C ALA A 217 16.91 -3.92 -16.27
N TRP A 218 15.85 -4.40 -15.62
CA TRP A 218 15.68 -5.82 -15.34
C TRP A 218 15.40 -6.62 -16.62
N LEU A 219 14.60 -6.08 -17.57
CA LEU A 219 14.33 -6.72 -18.86
C LEU A 219 15.58 -6.82 -19.77
N HIS A 220 16.52 -5.87 -19.66
CA HIS A 220 17.79 -5.91 -20.42
C HIS A 220 18.83 -6.88 -19.85
N ARG A 221 18.73 -7.22 -18.56
CA ARG A 221 19.51 -8.32 -18.00
C ARG A 221 18.86 -9.62 -18.46
N GLU A 222 19.65 -10.71 -18.49
CA GLU A 222 19.08 -12.02 -18.84
C GLU A 222 17.86 -12.33 -17.97
N VAL A 223 16.68 -11.98 -18.47
CA VAL A 223 15.41 -12.31 -17.80
C VAL A 223 15.17 -13.79 -18.01
N ARG A 224 15.31 -14.55 -16.95
CA ARG A 224 14.96 -15.96 -16.93
C ARG A 224 13.46 -16.13 -16.81
N GLY A 225 12.95 -17.28 -17.21
CA GLY A 225 11.59 -17.67 -16.86
C GLY A 225 11.39 -17.66 -15.35
N LEU A 226 10.21 -17.26 -14.91
CA LEU A 226 9.88 -17.21 -13.48
C LEU A 226 9.22 -18.52 -13.04
N PRO A 227 9.78 -19.25 -12.04
CA PRO A 227 9.10 -20.38 -11.46
C PRO A 227 7.71 -20.00 -10.94
N MET A 228 6.71 -20.82 -11.22
CA MET A 228 5.32 -20.61 -10.79
C MET A 228 4.86 -21.65 -9.78
N THR A 229 5.55 -22.78 -9.67
CA THR A 229 5.19 -23.88 -8.76
C THR A 229 6.36 -24.30 -7.87
N ARG A 230 6.02 -24.85 -6.72
CA ARG A 230 6.99 -25.35 -5.74
C ARG A 230 6.40 -26.50 -4.92
N HIS A 231 7.24 -27.33 -4.33
CA HIS A 231 6.80 -28.22 -3.27
C HIS A 231 6.69 -27.45 -1.95
N PHE A 232 5.48 -27.21 -1.53
CA PHE A 232 5.15 -26.57 -0.26
C PHE A 232 3.77 -27.02 0.20
N ARG A 233 3.59 -27.26 1.50
CA ARG A 233 2.35 -27.87 2.03
C ARG A 233 1.15 -26.91 2.08
N HIS A 234 1.40 -25.60 2.02
CA HIS A 234 0.38 -24.57 2.14
C HIS A 234 0.34 -23.77 0.85
N GLY A 235 -0.81 -23.67 0.23
CA GLY A 235 -0.94 -22.95 -1.05
C GLY A 235 -2.12 -23.40 -1.88
N VAL A 236 -2.12 -22.94 -3.11
CA VAL A 236 -3.06 -23.35 -4.15
C VAL A 236 -2.45 -24.56 -4.85
N GLU A 237 -3.01 -25.73 -4.61
CA GLU A 237 -2.52 -27.00 -5.18
C GLU A 237 -2.71 -27.05 -6.68
N VAL A 238 -1.71 -27.58 -7.39
CA VAL A 238 -1.73 -27.78 -8.84
C VAL A 238 -1.97 -29.25 -9.12
N GLU A 239 -3.11 -29.56 -9.68
CA GLU A 239 -3.54 -30.93 -9.97
C GLU A 239 -3.13 -31.42 -11.36
N GLN A 240 -2.84 -30.50 -12.27
CA GLN A 240 -2.48 -30.81 -13.67
C GLN A 240 -1.37 -29.90 -14.21
N PRO A 241 -0.48 -30.43 -15.05
CA PRO A 241 -0.37 -31.86 -15.44
C PRO A 241 0.17 -32.73 -14.30
N ASP A 242 0.01 -34.04 -14.42
CA ASP A 242 0.42 -35.04 -13.42
C ASP A 242 1.85 -34.84 -12.88
N SER A 243 2.74 -34.30 -13.72
CA SER A 243 4.13 -34.02 -13.34
C SER A 243 4.29 -32.90 -12.29
N LEU A 244 3.23 -32.18 -11.95
CA LEU A 244 3.18 -31.12 -10.94
C LEU A 244 2.38 -31.52 -9.68
N ILE A 245 1.82 -32.73 -9.64
CA ILE A 245 1.06 -33.22 -8.48
C ILE A 245 1.92 -33.11 -7.21
N GLY A 246 1.33 -32.62 -6.12
CA GLY A 246 2.00 -32.37 -4.85
C GLY A 246 2.76 -31.02 -4.79
N GLN A 247 2.60 -30.19 -5.80
CA GLN A 247 3.09 -28.82 -5.80
C GLN A 247 1.98 -27.79 -5.60
N THR A 248 2.34 -26.61 -5.13
CA THR A 248 1.48 -25.45 -5.03
C THR A 248 2.00 -24.30 -5.90
N LEU A 249 1.13 -23.39 -6.27
CA LEU A 249 1.53 -22.14 -6.89
C LEU A 249 2.42 -21.34 -5.92
N LEU A 250 3.41 -20.64 -6.45
CA LEU A 250 4.23 -19.70 -5.70
C LEU A 250 3.43 -18.44 -5.33
N THR A 251 3.65 -17.90 -4.14
CA THR A 251 2.93 -16.73 -3.63
C THR A 251 3.14 -15.47 -4.48
N TRP A 252 4.30 -15.29 -5.10
CA TRP A 252 4.52 -14.19 -6.04
C TRP A 252 3.53 -14.22 -7.22
N PHE A 253 3.04 -15.40 -7.58
CA PHE A 253 2.03 -15.56 -8.61
C PHE A 253 0.62 -15.55 -8.00
N GLU A 254 0.26 -16.55 -7.18
CA GLU A 254 -1.12 -16.68 -6.71
C GLU A 254 -1.53 -15.53 -5.78
N GLY A 255 -0.69 -15.16 -4.80
CA GLY A 255 -1.00 -14.11 -3.83
C GLY A 255 -1.20 -12.74 -4.48
N LEU A 256 -0.43 -12.43 -5.54
CA LEU A 256 -0.60 -11.17 -6.25
C LEU A 256 -1.92 -11.08 -7.02
N TRP A 257 -2.50 -12.20 -7.47
CA TRP A 257 -3.78 -12.21 -8.17
C TRP A 257 -4.99 -11.94 -7.27
N CYS A 258 -4.77 -11.65 -5.99
CA CYS A 258 -5.85 -11.23 -5.11
C CYS A 258 -6.57 -9.97 -5.65
N PHE A 259 -5.88 -9.10 -6.39
CA PHE A 259 -6.51 -7.95 -7.04
C PHE A 259 -7.54 -8.36 -8.10
N ASP A 260 -7.23 -9.34 -8.95
CA ASP A 260 -8.13 -9.82 -10.00
C ASP A 260 -9.38 -10.48 -9.38
N THR A 261 -9.19 -11.30 -8.35
CA THR A 261 -10.30 -11.87 -7.57
C THR A 261 -11.19 -10.78 -6.99
N GLY A 262 -10.59 -9.76 -6.38
CA GLY A 262 -11.33 -8.65 -5.78
C GLY A 262 -12.04 -7.78 -6.80
N ILE A 263 -11.44 -7.54 -7.98
CA ILE A 263 -12.08 -6.82 -9.09
C ILE A 263 -13.31 -7.60 -9.58
N ARG A 264 -13.19 -8.91 -9.79
CA ARG A 264 -14.31 -9.77 -10.21
C ARG A 264 -15.45 -9.73 -9.20
N GLU A 265 -15.12 -9.83 -7.90
CA GLU A 265 -16.10 -9.74 -6.83
C GLU A 265 -16.78 -8.35 -6.81
N GLN A 266 -16.01 -7.27 -6.94
CA GLN A 266 -16.55 -5.91 -6.97
C GLN A 266 -17.43 -5.67 -8.19
N CYS A 267 -17.00 -6.13 -9.37
CA CYS A 267 -17.80 -6.03 -10.60
C CYS A 267 -19.11 -6.80 -10.47
N ALA A 268 -19.08 -8.03 -9.95
CA ALA A 268 -20.28 -8.81 -9.71
C ALA A 268 -21.27 -8.12 -8.76
N ARG A 269 -20.77 -7.51 -7.65
CA ARG A 269 -21.59 -6.71 -6.72
C ARG A 269 -22.22 -5.48 -7.40
N SER A 270 -21.55 -4.94 -8.41
CA SER A 270 -21.99 -3.74 -9.15
C SER A 270 -22.77 -4.07 -10.43
N GLY A 271 -23.01 -5.34 -10.75
CA GLY A 271 -23.67 -5.78 -11.98
C GLY A 271 -22.83 -5.51 -13.24
N LEU A 272 -21.50 -5.48 -13.15
CA LEU A 272 -20.57 -5.23 -14.24
C LEU A 272 -19.87 -6.53 -14.66
N ASP A 273 -19.53 -6.63 -15.93
CA ASP A 273 -18.61 -7.67 -16.43
C ASP A 273 -17.16 -7.24 -16.14
N ALA A 274 -16.41 -8.08 -15.43
CA ALA A 274 -15.05 -7.75 -15.01
C ALA A 274 -14.08 -7.65 -16.20
N ASN A 275 -14.22 -8.56 -17.19
CA ASN A 275 -13.32 -8.57 -18.36
C ASN A 275 -13.57 -7.32 -19.22
N ALA A 276 -14.84 -7.02 -19.53
CA ALA A 276 -15.20 -5.81 -20.26
C ALA A 276 -14.73 -4.56 -19.53
N THR A 277 -14.88 -4.51 -18.20
CA THR A 277 -14.46 -3.37 -17.40
C THR A 277 -12.94 -3.18 -17.38
N LEU A 278 -12.16 -4.26 -17.33
CA LEU A 278 -10.68 -4.17 -17.38
C LEU A 278 -10.16 -3.76 -18.77
N HIS A 279 -10.90 -4.00 -19.83
CA HIS A 279 -10.58 -3.55 -21.20
C HIS A 279 -11.10 -2.13 -21.52
N ASP A 280 -11.97 -1.55 -20.67
CA ASP A 280 -12.51 -0.21 -20.88
C ASP A 280 -11.39 0.83 -20.73
N GLN A 281 -11.23 1.71 -21.72
CA GLN A 281 -10.25 2.81 -21.70
C GLN A 281 -10.47 3.81 -20.56
N ASN A 282 -11.67 3.84 -19.98
CA ASN A 282 -11.99 4.64 -18.81
C ASN A 282 -11.73 3.91 -17.48
N SER A 283 -11.24 2.69 -17.51
CA SER A 283 -10.85 1.93 -16.34
C SER A 283 -9.33 1.99 -16.14
N GLU A 284 -8.91 2.21 -14.91
CA GLU A 284 -7.50 2.30 -14.55
C GLU A 284 -7.20 1.36 -13.38
N LEU A 285 -6.20 0.49 -13.57
CA LEU A 285 -5.64 -0.35 -12.53
C LEU A 285 -4.39 0.29 -11.96
N LEU A 286 -4.37 0.51 -10.66
CA LEU A 286 -3.26 1.12 -9.94
C LEU A 286 -2.81 0.22 -8.79
N PHE A 287 -1.51 0.02 -8.67
CA PHE A 287 -0.92 -0.71 -7.55
C PHE A 287 -0.19 0.21 -6.57
N PHE A 288 -0.31 -0.10 -5.28
CA PHE A 288 0.39 0.57 -4.20
C PHE A 288 1.22 -0.46 -3.44
N MET A 289 2.54 -0.24 -3.32
CA MET A 289 3.43 -1.25 -2.79
C MET A 289 4.71 -0.69 -2.18
N GLY A 290 5.37 -1.49 -1.35
CA GLY A 290 6.75 -1.27 -0.94
C GLY A 290 7.73 -1.60 -2.08
N GLN A 291 8.94 -1.07 -1.98
CA GLN A 291 9.98 -1.25 -2.99
C GLN A 291 10.38 -2.72 -3.23
N ASP A 292 10.16 -3.59 -2.25
CA ASP A 292 10.40 -5.03 -2.30
C ASP A 292 9.51 -5.74 -3.31
N ASN A 293 8.26 -5.31 -3.47
CA ASN A 293 7.31 -5.95 -4.37
C ASN A 293 7.45 -5.55 -5.85
N ARG A 294 8.28 -4.54 -6.16
CA ARG A 294 8.35 -3.95 -7.51
C ARG A 294 8.56 -4.95 -8.63
N PHE A 295 9.52 -5.87 -8.47
CA PHE A 295 9.86 -6.81 -9.54
C PHE A 295 8.63 -7.58 -10.01
N TYR A 296 7.91 -8.17 -9.06
CA TYR A 296 6.77 -9.01 -9.40
C TYR A 296 5.59 -8.22 -9.95
N TYR A 297 5.31 -7.02 -9.45
CA TYR A 297 4.21 -6.20 -10.00
C TYR A 297 4.54 -5.59 -11.35
N THR A 298 5.78 -5.11 -11.55
CA THR A 298 6.16 -4.44 -12.80
C THR A 298 6.52 -5.40 -13.92
N LEU A 299 6.96 -6.61 -13.62
CA LEU A 299 7.31 -7.61 -14.63
C LEU A 299 6.39 -8.83 -14.57
N GLY A 300 6.23 -9.46 -13.42
CA GLY A 300 5.44 -10.68 -13.29
C GLY A 300 3.96 -10.46 -13.60
N VAL A 301 3.31 -9.54 -12.86
CA VAL A 301 1.88 -9.22 -13.06
C VAL A 301 1.65 -8.54 -14.40
N ALA A 302 2.46 -7.53 -14.76
CA ALA A 302 2.32 -6.84 -16.03
C ALA A 302 2.52 -7.78 -17.23
N GLY A 303 3.52 -8.67 -17.19
CA GLY A 303 3.73 -9.69 -18.21
C GLY A 303 2.57 -10.67 -18.32
N ALA A 304 2.05 -11.15 -17.19
CA ALA A 304 0.92 -12.07 -17.20
C ALA A 304 -0.41 -11.39 -17.66
N LEU A 305 -0.60 -10.11 -17.38
CA LEU A 305 -1.71 -9.33 -17.94
C LEU A 305 -1.59 -9.24 -19.47
N LEU A 306 -0.42 -8.89 -20.00
CA LEU A 306 -0.17 -8.83 -21.44
C LEU A 306 -0.38 -10.20 -22.11
N ALA A 307 0.12 -11.28 -21.50
CA ALA A 307 -0.05 -12.64 -21.99
C ALA A 307 -1.53 -13.06 -22.08
N ARG A 308 -2.38 -12.48 -21.24
CA ARG A 308 -3.84 -12.67 -21.22
C ARG A 308 -4.59 -11.65 -22.09
N GLY A 309 -3.90 -10.75 -22.80
CA GLY A 309 -4.51 -9.73 -23.65
C GLY A 309 -5.02 -8.49 -22.90
N TYR A 310 -4.70 -8.32 -21.64
CA TYR A 310 -5.07 -7.12 -20.86
C TYR A 310 -4.00 -6.03 -20.95
N PRO A 311 -4.37 -4.75 -20.80
CA PRO A 311 -3.39 -3.69 -20.66
C PRO A 311 -2.57 -3.85 -19.37
N ILE A 312 -1.33 -3.36 -19.38
CA ILE A 312 -0.54 -3.28 -18.15
C ILE A 312 -1.16 -2.26 -17.18
N PRO A 313 -0.84 -2.33 -15.88
CA PRO A 313 -1.36 -1.37 -14.91
C PRO A 313 -1.07 0.08 -15.33
N LYS A 314 -2.01 0.98 -15.11
CA LYS A 314 -1.89 2.38 -15.53
C LYS A 314 -0.76 3.09 -14.83
N ASN A 315 -0.62 2.86 -13.52
CA ASN A 315 0.42 3.45 -12.71
C ASN A 315 0.74 2.59 -11.47
N HIS A 316 1.87 2.90 -10.85
CA HIS A 316 2.34 2.31 -9.60
C HIS A 316 2.74 3.39 -8.61
N SER A 317 2.23 3.30 -7.39
CA SER A 317 2.78 4.00 -6.22
C SER A 317 3.74 3.07 -5.50
N VAL A 318 5.02 3.27 -5.69
CA VAL A 318 6.07 2.53 -4.98
C VAL A 318 6.66 3.42 -3.91
N GLN A 319 6.83 2.88 -2.72
CA GLN A 319 7.44 3.61 -1.60
C GLN A 319 8.73 2.94 -1.15
N ASP A 320 9.74 3.74 -0.86
CA ASP A 320 10.91 3.31 -0.10
C ASP A 320 10.46 2.84 1.29
N PHE A 321 11.24 1.96 1.92
CA PHE A 321 10.92 1.52 3.27
C PHE A 321 10.85 2.71 4.23
N TYR A 322 9.80 2.75 5.03
CA TYR A 322 9.74 3.68 6.15
C TYR A 322 10.78 3.31 7.19
N LYS A 323 11.41 4.33 7.74
CA LYS A 323 12.40 4.20 8.83
C LYS A 323 11.81 4.79 10.11
N LEU A 324 12.07 4.14 11.21
CA LEU A 324 11.73 4.59 12.56
C LEU A 324 13.03 5.05 13.24
N GLU A 325 13.13 6.33 13.56
CA GLU A 325 14.36 6.94 14.11
C GLU A 325 15.62 6.57 13.31
N GLY A 326 15.48 6.56 11.94
CA GLY A 326 16.57 6.28 11.01
C GLY A 326 16.82 4.82 10.68
N GLU A 327 16.21 3.86 11.38
CA GLU A 327 16.33 2.42 11.11
C GLU A 327 15.07 1.85 10.45
N LYS A 328 15.22 0.85 9.57
CA LYS A 328 14.09 0.16 8.94
C LYS A 328 13.18 -0.48 10.00
N PHE A 329 11.85 -0.28 9.88
CA PHE A 329 10.88 -1.02 10.68
C PHE A 329 11.11 -2.53 10.57
N SER A 330 11.06 -3.22 11.69
CA SER A 330 11.31 -4.67 11.74
C SER A 330 10.55 -5.32 12.89
N THR A 331 9.55 -6.13 12.55
CA THR A 331 8.80 -6.93 13.52
C THR A 331 9.70 -7.92 14.28
N SER A 332 10.62 -8.58 13.56
CA SER A 332 11.49 -9.61 14.15
C SER A 332 12.55 -9.06 15.13
N ARG A 333 12.87 -7.77 15.03
CA ARG A 333 13.83 -7.07 15.92
C ARG A 333 13.15 -6.21 16.97
N ASP A 334 11.84 -6.30 17.11
CA ASP A 334 11.03 -5.45 17.98
C ASP A 334 11.23 -3.93 17.73
N HIS A 335 11.61 -3.57 16.50
CA HIS A 335 11.76 -2.19 16.04
C HIS A 335 10.55 -1.78 15.20
N ALA A 336 9.39 -1.73 15.85
CA ALA A 336 8.12 -1.43 15.20
C ALA A 336 7.14 -0.73 16.14
N LEU A 337 6.27 0.08 15.55
CA LEU A 337 5.10 0.71 16.18
C LEU A 337 3.85 0.17 15.47
N TRP A 338 2.93 -0.40 16.25
CA TRP A 338 1.69 -0.98 15.73
C TRP A 338 0.65 0.09 15.47
N ALA A 339 0.01 0.03 14.32
CA ALA A 339 -0.88 1.10 13.84
C ALA A 339 -2.10 1.31 14.75
N ASP A 340 -2.70 0.21 15.23
CA ASP A 340 -3.87 0.25 16.12
C ASP A 340 -3.53 0.84 17.51
N GLU A 341 -2.33 0.55 18.01
CA GLU A 341 -1.86 1.06 19.29
C GLU A 341 -1.57 2.57 19.21
N VAL A 342 -0.81 2.99 18.21
CA VAL A 342 -0.50 4.43 18.04
C VAL A 342 -1.75 5.24 17.72
N ALA A 343 -2.64 4.72 16.85
CA ALA A 343 -3.90 5.41 16.53
C ALA A 343 -4.78 5.63 17.77
N ARG A 344 -4.77 4.69 18.72
CA ARG A 344 -5.49 4.82 20.01
C ARG A 344 -4.92 5.93 20.88
N GLU A 345 -3.60 6.08 20.90
CA GLU A 345 -2.91 7.06 21.74
C GLU A 345 -3.00 8.49 21.18
N VAL A 346 -2.80 8.66 19.87
CA VAL A 346 -2.64 10.00 19.27
C VAL A 346 -3.84 10.42 18.42
N GLY A 347 -4.77 9.52 18.18
CA GLY A 347 -5.91 9.71 17.29
C GLY A 347 -5.60 9.46 15.81
N PRO A 348 -6.58 8.95 15.05
CA PRO A 348 -6.37 8.56 13.66
C PRO A 348 -6.02 9.73 12.74
N ASN A 349 -6.59 10.94 12.96
CA ASN A 349 -6.29 12.10 12.11
C ASN A 349 -4.83 12.56 12.23
N VAL A 350 -4.30 12.59 13.46
CA VAL A 350 -2.89 12.95 13.71
C VAL A 350 -1.97 11.92 13.05
N LEU A 351 -2.26 10.64 13.25
CA LEU A 351 -1.43 9.56 12.70
C LEU A 351 -1.46 9.54 11.17
N ARG A 352 -2.65 9.68 10.56
CA ARG A 352 -2.79 9.72 9.09
C ARG A 352 -1.99 10.89 8.49
N TYR A 353 -2.13 12.09 9.05
CA TYR A 353 -1.40 13.26 8.56
C TYR A 353 0.11 13.10 8.74
N ALA A 354 0.57 12.63 9.92
CA ALA A 354 1.98 12.37 10.18
C ALA A 354 2.58 11.38 9.15
N LEU A 355 1.92 10.25 8.93
CA LEU A 355 2.39 9.22 7.99
C LEU A 355 2.38 9.72 6.54
N ALA A 356 1.35 10.48 6.12
CA ALA A 356 1.30 11.04 4.78
C ALA A 356 2.41 12.08 4.54
N ARG A 357 2.80 12.86 5.57
CA ARG A 357 3.93 13.81 5.50
C ARG A 357 5.28 13.14 5.35
N VAL A 358 5.42 11.91 5.83
CA VAL A 358 6.65 11.11 5.71
C VAL A 358 6.83 10.58 4.27
N ALA A 359 5.73 10.28 3.57
CA ALA A 359 5.78 9.77 2.20
C ALA A 359 6.50 10.73 1.25
N LYS A 360 7.62 10.31 0.68
CA LYS A 360 8.45 11.08 -0.26
C LYS A 360 8.55 10.36 -1.61
N PRO A 361 9.06 11.03 -2.64
CA PRO A 361 9.28 10.38 -3.93
C PRO A 361 10.12 9.11 -3.80
N PHE A 362 9.69 8.07 -4.51
CA PHE A 362 10.44 6.81 -4.56
C PHE A 362 11.90 7.03 -5.02
N GLY A 363 12.83 6.35 -4.36
CA GLY A 363 14.26 6.44 -4.65
C GLY A 363 14.99 7.55 -3.91
N THR A 364 14.31 8.30 -3.04
CA THR A 364 14.94 9.35 -2.21
C THR A 364 15.44 8.82 -0.87
N ASP A 365 15.00 7.63 -0.47
CA ASP A 365 15.25 7.00 0.85
C ASP A 365 14.93 7.94 2.05
N ALA A 366 13.94 8.83 1.86
CA ALA A 366 13.64 9.93 2.77
C ALA A 366 12.39 9.70 3.64
N ASN A 367 11.86 8.46 3.67
CA ASN A 367 10.66 8.10 4.44
C ASN A 367 11.01 7.86 5.92
N HIS A 368 11.30 8.94 6.66
CA HIS A 368 11.70 8.89 8.06
C HIS A 368 10.53 9.29 8.97
N PHE A 369 10.09 8.36 9.79
CA PHE A 369 9.12 8.59 10.86
C PHE A 369 9.83 8.71 12.20
N ASP A 370 9.52 9.78 12.93
CA ASP A 370 10.05 10.05 14.26
C ASP A 370 8.99 10.70 15.16
N LEU A 371 9.29 10.80 16.44
CA LEU A 371 8.40 11.41 17.44
C LEU A 371 8.19 12.91 17.18
N ASP A 372 9.20 13.63 16.72
CA ASP A 372 9.11 15.07 16.50
C ASP A 372 8.18 15.39 15.34
N GLY A 373 8.22 14.57 14.26
CA GLY A 373 7.27 14.63 13.16
C GLY A 373 5.82 14.36 13.62
N LEU A 374 5.63 13.41 14.52
CA LEU A 374 4.32 13.11 15.10
C LEU A 374 3.79 14.26 15.96
N ILE A 375 4.64 14.86 16.82
CA ILE A 375 4.31 16.05 17.62
C ILE A 375 3.99 17.25 16.72
N SER A 376 4.77 17.45 15.66
CA SER A 376 4.54 18.50 14.67
C SER A 376 3.19 18.33 13.97
N ALA A 377 2.84 17.10 13.58
CA ALA A 377 1.55 16.78 12.98
C ALA A 377 0.38 17.08 13.92
N ALA A 378 0.46 16.68 15.19
CA ALA A 378 -0.54 16.99 16.20
C ALA A 378 -0.72 18.50 16.39
N SER A 379 0.39 19.25 16.43
CA SER A 379 0.39 20.71 16.55
C SER A 379 -0.24 21.36 15.32
N ARG A 380 0.07 20.91 14.13
CA ARG A 380 -0.51 21.42 12.86
C ARG A 380 -2.03 21.23 12.81
N ILE A 381 -2.51 20.04 13.13
CA ILE A 381 -3.95 19.77 13.16
C ILE A 381 -4.64 20.65 14.20
N ARG A 382 -4.04 20.84 15.38
CA ARG A 382 -4.60 21.72 16.39
C ARG A 382 -4.73 23.17 15.90
N VAL A 383 -3.72 23.67 15.20
CA VAL A 383 -3.75 25.02 14.60
C VAL A 383 -4.90 25.15 13.60
N TRP A 384 -5.14 24.14 12.77
CA TRP A 384 -6.27 24.12 11.85
C TRP A 384 -7.61 24.14 12.60
N GLU A 385 -7.77 23.30 13.62
CA GLU A 385 -8.98 23.25 14.44
C GLU A 385 -9.26 24.57 15.15
N ASP A 386 -8.25 25.19 15.74
CA ASP A 386 -8.39 26.47 16.43
C ASP A 386 -8.77 27.60 15.46
N ALA A 387 -8.24 27.58 14.25
CA ALA A 387 -8.65 28.52 13.20
C ALA A 387 -10.09 28.30 12.75
N LEU A 388 -10.50 27.06 12.48
CA LEU A 388 -11.86 26.70 12.13
C LEU A 388 -12.84 27.10 13.25
N ARG A 389 -12.54 26.85 14.52
CA ARG A 389 -13.39 27.23 15.67
C ARG A 389 -13.58 28.73 15.80
N ARG A 390 -12.48 29.53 15.72
CA ARG A 390 -12.55 31.00 15.76
C ARG A 390 -13.44 31.56 14.66
N TYR A 391 -13.40 30.95 13.48
CA TYR A 391 -14.28 31.34 12.40
C TYR A 391 -15.76 31.09 12.75
N ALA A 392 -16.09 29.92 13.28
CA ALA A 392 -17.46 29.60 13.68
C ALA A 392 -18.04 30.59 14.70
N GLU A 393 -17.19 31.07 15.61
CA GLU A 393 -17.58 32.04 16.66
C GLU A 393 -17.79 33.46 16.07
N SER A 394 -17.08 33.79 15.01
CA SER A 394 -17.13 35.13 14.37
C SER A 394 -18.16 35.26 13.26
N ALA A 395 -18.63 34.15 12.70
CA ALA A 395 -19.54 34.14 11.54
C ALA A 395 -20.99 34.41 11.94
N ARG A 396 -21.39 35.68 12.02
CA ARG A 396 -22.82 36.06 12.23
C ARG A 396 -23.64 36.06 10.94
N THR A 397 -23.07 36.27 9.79
CA THR A 397 -23.67 36.12 8.45
C THR A 397 -22.53 36.14 7.43
N VAL A 398 -22.33 35.06 6.69
CA VAL A 398 -21.40 35.06 5.57
C VAL A 398 -22.21 35.01 4.30
N GLU A 399 -22.22 36.11 3.54
CA GLU A 399 -22.70 36.11 2.18
C GLU A 399 -21.94 35.06 1.37
N SER A 400 -22.65 34.29 0.54
CA SER A 400 -22.04 33.36 -0.39
C SER A 400 -21.11 34.13 -1.32
N SER A 401 -19.82 33.91 -1.20
CA SER A 401 -18.85 34.52 -2.10
C SER A 401 -18.17 33.43 -2.93
N GLU A 402 -18.01 33.74 -4.21
CA GLU A 402 -17.22 32.88 -5.09
C GLU A 402 -15.76 32.86 -4.67
N LEU A 403 -15.08 31.75 -4.94
CA LEU A 403 -13.63 31.68 -4.80
C LEU A 403 -12.95 32.58 -5.84
N SER A 404 -11.97 33.33 -5.38
CA SER A 404 -11.10 34.06 -6.31
C SER A 404 -10.28 33.07 -7.17
N PRO A 405 -9.83 33.50 -8.38
CA PRO A 405 -9.03 32.61 -9.25
C PRO A 405 -7.81 31.99 -8.56
N ASN A 406 -7.16 32.72 -7.67
CA ASN A 406 -6.00 32.21 -6.92
C ASN A 406 -6.36 31.01 -6.03
N PHE A 407 -7.53 30.99 -5.40
CA PHE A 407 -7.96 29.85 -4.59
C PHE A 407 -8.44 28.68 -5.43
N ARG A 408 -9.04 28.92 -6.61
CA ARG A 408 -9.40 27.83 -7.55
C ARG A 408 -8.16 27.06 -8.01
N ARG A 409 -7.05 27.76 -8.25
CA ARG A 409 -5.79 27.14 -8.64
C ARG A 409 -5.28 26.12 -7.62
N PHE A 410 -5.48 26.35 -6.32
CA PHE A 410 -5.13 25.33 -5.32
C PHE A 410 -5.90 24.02 -5.49
N ALA A 411 -7.17 24.08 -5.89
CA ALA A 411 -7.96 22.89 -6.16
C ALA A 411 -7.41 22.13 -7.39
N GLU A 412 -7.02 22.86 -8.43
CA GLU A 412 -6.43 22.30 -9.66
C GLU A 412 -5.06 21.67 -9.38
N ASP A 413 -4.15 22.40 -8.71
CA ASP A 413 -2.82 21.92 -8.34
C ASP A 413 -2.91 20.70 -7.42
N TYR A 414 -3.86 20.68 -6.47
CA TYR A 414 -4.10 19.54 -5.59
C TYR A 414 -4.61 18.32 -6.36
N ALA A 415 -5.57 18.52 -7.26
CA ALA A 415 -6.11 17.46 -8.09
C ALA A 415 -5.03 16.83 -8.98
N GLU A 416 -4.17 17.65 -9.58
CA GLU A 416 -3.03 17.20 -10.37
C GLU A 416 -2.06 16.39 -9.51
N ALA A 417 -1.67 16.92 -8.34
CA ALA A 417 -0.73 16.25 -7.44
C ALA A 417 -1.21 14.86 -7.00
N VAL A 418 -2.48 14.76 -6.54
CA VAL A 418 -3.04 13.47 -6.09
C VAL A 418 -3.19 12.50 -7.27
N THR A 419 -3.67 12.95 -8.42
CA THR A 419 -3.83 12.11 -9.63
C THR A 419 -2.48 11.59 -10.13
N ALA A 420 -1.43 12.39 -10.02
CA ALA A 420 -0.06 12.01 -10.34
C ALA A 420 0.65 11.21 -9.22
N LEU A 421 -0.06 10.82 -8.16
CA LEU A 421 0.48 10.09 -6.99
C LEU A 421 1.57 10.87 -6.22
N ARG A 422 1.59 12.21 -6.33
CA ARG A 422 2.53 13.11 -5.65
C ARG A 422 1.93 13.61 -4.33
N PHE A 423 1.73 12.68 -3.38
CA PHE A 423 1.02 12.96 -2.11
C PHE A 423 1.72 14.02 -1.24
N TRP A 424 3.05 14.07 -1.24
CA TRP A 424 3.82 15.09 -0.53
C TRP A 424 3.52 16.51 -1.07
N ASP A 425 3.38 16.68 -2.39
CA ASP A 425 3.00 17.95 -3.00
C ASP A 425 1.57 18.34 -2.61
N ALA A 426 0.65 17.37 -2.59
CA ALA A 426 -0.72 17.61 -2.17
C ALA A 426 -0.80 18.15 -0.73
N LEU A 427 0.01 17.61 0.18
CA LEU A 427 0.08 18.10 1.56
C LEU A 427 0.70 19.50 1.65
N ASP A 428 1.73 19.79 0.86
CA ASP A 428 2.31 21.14 0.81
C ASP A 428 1.33 22.17 0.24
N ILE A 429 0.46 21.75 -0.68
CA ILE A 429 -0.63 22.60 -1.20
C ILE A 429 -1.64 22.91 -0.09
N ILE A 430 -2.03 21.94 0.74
CA ILE A 430 -2.91 22.16 1.90
C ILE A 430 -2.30 23.19 2.85
N ASP A 431 -1.03 23.02 3.21
CA ASP A 431 -0.35 23.93 4.13
C ASP A 431 -0.24 25.36 3.55
N ARG A 432 0.16 25.49 2.28
CA ARG A 432 0.21 26.80 1.59
C ARG A 432 -1.16 27.46 1.46
N TYR A 433 -2.21 26.66 1.19
CA TYR A 433 -3.58 27.18 1.17
C TYR A 433 -3.94 27.77 2.53
N PHE A 434 -3.67 27.04 3.60
CA PHE A 434 -3.95 27.48 4.98
C PHE A 434 -3.22 28.79 5.30
N GLU A 435 -1.96 28.92 4.94
CA GLU A 435 -1.16 30.13 5.19
C GLU A 435 -1.62 31.34 4.37
N LEU A 436 -1.89 31.14 3.06
CA LEU A 436 -2.32 32.21 2.17
C LEU A 436 -3.71 32.75 2.52
N ALA A 437 -4.60 31.89 2.94
CA ALA A 437 -5.92 32.27 3.38
C ALA A 437 -5.89 33.16 4.66
N GLY A 438 -4.69 33.35 5.26
CA GLY A 438 -4.49 34.22 6.43
C GLY A 438 -5.01 33.60 7.72
N PHE A 439 -5.14 32.29 7.75
CA PHE A 439 -5.64 31.57 8.90
C PHE A 439 -4.78 31.73 10.15
N ALA A 440 -3.48 31.94 10.00
CA ALA A 440 -2.55 32.08 11.11
C ALA A 440 -2.55 33.48 11.76
N HIS A 441 -2.99 34.51 11.05
CA HIS A 441 -2.89 35.90 11.51
C HIS A 441 -4.24 36.61 11.48
N ALA A 442 -4.94 36.58 12.59
CA ALA A 442 -6.26 37.18 12.83
C ALA A 442 -6.25 38.72 12.83
N LYS A 443 -5.62 39.39 11.85
CA LYS A 443 -5.80 40.84 11.63
C LYS A 443 -6.89 41.10 10.62
N GLY A 444 -8.16 41.00 11.07
CA GLY A 444 -9.30 41.60 10.35
C GLY A 444 -9.74 40.95 9.04
N ARG A 445 -9.18 39.80 8.65
CA ARG A 445 -9.67 39.04 7.48
C ARG A 445 -10.62 37.94 7.92
N THR A 446 -11.87 38.03 7.49
CA THR A 446 -12.86 36.96 7.65
C THR A 446 -12.82 36.02 6.44
N TRP A 447 -12.86 34.73 6.70
CA TRP A 447 -12.99 33.72 5.66
C TRP A 447 -14.40 33.74 5.08
N ASN A 448 -14.50 33.42 3.82
CA ASN A 448 -15.82 33.14 3.25
C ASN A 448 -16.11 31.63 3.30
N ALA A 449 -17.40 31.30 3.17
CA ALA A 449 -17.88 29.92 3.22
C ALA A 449 -17.20 29.02 2.16
N ALA A 450 -16.99 29.53 0.95
CA ALA A 450 -16.35 28.79 -0.14
C ALA A 450 -14.89 28.43 0.19
N GLN A 451 -14.13 29.35 0.82
CA GLN A 451 -12.76 29.07 1.24
C GLN A 451 -12.69 27.97 2.30
N ILE A 452 -13.61 27.97 3.27
CA ILE A 452 -13.66 26.91 4.28
C ILE A 452 -14.06 25.58 3.66
N SER A 453 -15.09 25.58 2.80
CA SER A 453 -15.54 24.37 2.13
C SER A 453 -14.43 23.75 1.30
N LEU A 454 -13.66 24.56 0.57
CA LEU A 454 -12.50 24.09 -0.20
C LEU A 454 -11.42 23.56 0.74
N PHE A 455 -11.06 24.28 1.81
CA PHE A 455 -10.05 23.80 2.75
C PHE A 455 -10.41 22.45 3.35
N LEU A 456 -11.64 22.28 3.81
CA LEU A 456 -12.15 21.00 4.33
C LEU A 456 -12.16 19.91 3.25
N SER A 457 -12.44 20.27 2.00
CA SER A 457 -12.38 19.33 0.88
C SER A 457 -10.96 18.88 0.57
N LEU A 458 -9.97 19.79 0.63
CA LEU A 458 -8.55 19.44 0.49
C LEU A 458 -8.08 18.52 1.64
N LEU A 459 -8.58 18.74 2.85
CA LEU A 459 -8.27 17.92 4.03
C LEU A 459 -8.92 16.53 3.98
N TYR A 460 -10.08 16.39 3.35
CA TYR A 460 -10.92 15.20 3.45
C TYR A 460 -10.20 13.89 3.08
N PRO A 461 -9.42 13.78 2.01
CA PRO A 461 -8.73 12.53 1.71
C PRO A 461 -7.70 12.13 2.77
N VAL A 462 -7.08 13.10 3.43
CA VAL A 462 -6.00 12.87 4.40
C VAL A 462 -6.54 12.65 5.82
N VAL A 463 -7.45 13.54 6.28
CA VAL A 463 -8.02 13.54 7.63
C VAL A 463 -9.56 13.59 7.57
N PRO A 464 -10.18 12.49 7.12
CA PRO A 464 -11.59 12.47 6.73
C PRO A 464 -12.57 12.80 7.87
N GLU A 465 -12.30 12.32 9.07
CA GLU A 465 -13.18 12.55 10.22
C GLU A 465 -13.19 14.02 10.64
N LEU A 466 -12.04 14.67 10.66
CA LEU A 466 -11.93 16.10 10.93
C LEU A 466 -12.68 16.90 9.87
N ALA A 467 -12.41 16.63 8.59
CA ALA A 467 -13.02 17.36 7.48
C ALA A 467 -14.55 17.21 7.47
N MET A 468 -15.05 15.99 7.61
CA MET A 468 -16.49 15.72 7.68
C MET A 468 -17.13 16.32 8.92
N GLY A 469 -16.47 16.17 10.07
CA GLY A 469 -16.99 16.67 11.34
C GLY A 469 -17.17 18.19 11.36
N TYR A 470 -16.23 18.94 10.80
CA TYR A 470 -16.35 20.39 10.66
C TYR A 470 -17.28 20.76 9.50
N GLY A 471 -17.18 20.11 8.34
CA GLY A 471 -17.99 20.41 7.18
C GLY A 471 -19.49 20.27 7.42
N GLN A 472 -19.90 19.19 8.03
CA GLN A 472 -21.32 18.96 8.38
C GLN A 472 -21.85 19.94 9.42
N ARG A 473 -21.02 20.43 10.33
CA ARG A 473 -21.42 21.44 11.31
C ARG A 473 -21.54 22.84 10.72
N TYR A 474 -20.66 23.20 9.77
CA TYR A 474 -20.71 24.49 9.11
C TYR A 474 -21.85 24.60 8.08
N PHE A 475 -22.01 23.53 7.27
CA PHE A 475 -22.84 23.55 6.08
C PHE A 475 -24.08 22.64 6.18
N GLY A 476 -24.28 22.00 7.33
CA GLY A 476 -25.37 21.05 7.57
C GLY A 476 -25.00 19.61 7.20
N GLY A 477 -25.80 18.65 7.67
CA GLY A 477 -25.53 17.21 7.52
C GLY A 477 -25.47 16.70 6.07
N ALA A 478 -25.98 17.47 5.11
CA ALA A 478 -25.90 17.16 3.68
C ALA A 478 -24.58 17.57 3.02
N TRP A 479 -23.72 18.33 3.70
CA TRP A 479 -22.43 18.73 3.13
C TRP A 479 -21.58 17.52 2.72
N ARG A 480 -20.99 17.65 1.56
CA ARG A 480 -20.03 16.68 1.02
C ARG A 480 -18.79 17.42 0.52
N PRO A 481 -17.60 16.87 0.71
CA PRO A 481 -16.38 17.45 0.17
C PRO A 481 -16.44 17.47 -1.36
N SER A 482 -16.01 18.60 -1.97
CA SER A 482 -15.95 18.79 -3.42
C SER A 482 -14.91 19.84 -3.76
N LEU A 483 -14.22 19.66 -4.85
CA LEU A 483 -13.36 20.71 -5.43
C LEU A 483 -14.14 21.69 -6.29
N GLU A 484 -15.37 21.36 -6.65
CA GLU A 484 -16.28 22.28 -7.33
C GLU A 484 -16.75 23.36 -6.35
N THR A 485 -16.53 24.60 -6.71
CA THR A 485 -16.75 25.76 -5.85
C THR A 485 -18.10 26.41 -6.07
N SER A 486 -19.15 25.62 -6.25
CA SER A 486 -20.52 26.15 -6.28
C SER A 486 -20.85 26.77 -4.91
N ALA A 487 -21.59 27.88 -4.94
CA ALA A 487 -21.93 28.66 -3.76
C ALA A 487 -22.55 27.80 -2.65
N VAL A 488 -21.76 27.52 -1.61
CA VAL A 488 -22.21 26.82 -0.43
C VAL A 488 -22.66 27.87 0.58
N ALA A 489 -23.96 27.95 0.85
CA ALA A 489 -24.47 28.84 1.90
C ALA A 489 -24.08 28.26 3.26
N ALA A 490 -23.21 28.96 3.99
CA ALA A 490 -22.90 28.61 5.36
C ALA A 490 -24.10 28.99 6.26
N GLN A 491 -24.54 28.03 7.05
CA GLN A 491 -25.51 28.28 8.13
C GLN A 491 -24.91 27.78 9.46
N PRO A 492 -23.85 28.41 10.00
CA PRO A 492 -23.34 28.03 11.29
C PRO A 492 -24.42 28.39 12.33
N LYS A 493 -24.99 27.41 12.97
CA LYS A 493 -25.83 27.65 14.14
C LYS A 493 -24.93 28.10 15.29
N ALA A 494 -25.19 29.26 15.84
CA ALA A 494 -24.40 29.91 16.91
C ALA A 494 -24.22 29.08 18.21
N SER A 495 -24.91 27.95 18.33
CA SER A 495 -24.89 27.05 19.48
C SER A 495 -24.21 25.69 19.24
N VAL A 496 -23.56 25.48 18.10
CA VAL A 496 -22.97 24.17 17.79
C VAL A 496 -21.58 24.03 18.41
N SER A 497 -21.42 23.08 19.30
CA SER A 497 -20.12 22.67 19.84
C SER A 497 -19.30 21.97 18.74
N PHE A 498 -18.06 22.40 18.55
CA PHE A 498 -17.11 21.75 17.64
C PHE A 498 -16.18 20.83 18.44
N PRO A 499 -16.22 19.51 18.20
CA PRO A 499 -15.30 18.58 18.85
C PRO A 499 -13.86 18.86 18.46
N ARG A 500 -12.92 18.37 19.23
CA ARG A 500 -11.53 18.26 18.82
C ARG A 500 -11.27 16.88 18.24
N PHE A 501 -10.62 16.85 17.10
CA PHE A 501 -10.13 15.65 16.43
C PHE A 501 -8.60 15.49 16.58
N SER A 502 -7.94 16.50 17.17
CA SER A 502 -6.54 16.43 17.57
C SER A 502 -6.44 15.99 19.03
N THR A 503 -5.67 14.96 19.28
CA THR A 503 -5.29 14.55 20.62
C THR A 503 -3.85 15.01 20.88
N PRO A 504 -3.56 15.69 22.02
CA PRO A 504 -2.18 15.94 22.41
C PRO A 504 -1.45 14.61 22.56
N ILE A 505 -0.20 14.55 22.11
CA ILE A 505 0.63 13.35 22.32
C ILE A 505 0.77 13.13 23.83
N PRO A 506 0.33 11.99 24.39
CA PRO A 506 0.44 11.73 25.82
C PRO A 506 1.91 11.71 26.26
N ALA A 507 2.20 12.31 27.41
CA ALA A 507 3.56 12.31 27.96
C ALA A 507 4.06 10.88 28.25
N SER A 508 3.18 9.98 28.65
CA SER A 508 3.46 8.54 28.82
C SER A 508 3.90 7.89 27.51
N PHE A 509 3.20 8.13 26.41
CA PHE A 509 3.56 7.64 25.09
C PHE A 509 4.92 8.18 24.66
N ALA A 510 5.16 9.48 24.77
CA ALA A 510 6.44 10.09 24.41
C ALA A 510 7.60 9.53 25.26
N SER A 511 7.38 9.30 26.55
CA SER A 511 8.39 8.71 27.45
C SER A 511 8.72 7.27 27.06
N GLU A 512 7.72 6.44 26.80
CA GLU A 512 7.91 5.06 26.38
C GLU A 512 8.58 4.97 25.00
N TYR A 513 8.14 5.82 24.05
CA TYR A 513 8.78 5.94 22.74
C TYR A 513 10.26 6.24 22.85
N ASN A 514 10.64 7.26 23.65
CA ASN A 514 12.04 7.65 23.84
C ASN A 514 12.88 6.53 24.44
N LYS A 515 12.36 5.83 25.46
CA LYS A 515 13.05 4.67 26.07
C LYS A 515 13.30 3.54 25.06
N ARG A 516 12.34 3.31 24.15
CA ARG A 516 12.37 2.17 23.25
C ARG A 516 13.16 2.44 21.98
N PHE A 517 13.07 3.62 21.41
CA PHE A 517 13.59 3.94 20.09
C PHE A 517 14.67 5.00 20.04
N ARG A 518 14.69 5.95 21.00
CA ARG A 518 15.77 6.92 21.14
C ARG A 518 16.73 6.43 22.20
N LYS A 519 17.78 5.72 21.78
CA LYS A 519 18.91 5.43 22.65
C LYS A 519 19.46 6.77 23.12
N GLU A 520 19.50 6.99 24.45
CA GLU A 520 20.26 8.12 25.00
C GLU A 520 21.65 8.08 24.37
N GLN A 521 22.03 9.15 23.67
CA GLN A 521 23.41 9.39 23.35
C GLN A 521 24.10 9.62 24.68
N ILE A 522 24.59 8.55 25.30
CA ILE A 522 25.52 8.65 26.41
C ILE A 522 26.77 9.23 25.78
N TRP A 523 26.87 10.54 25.85
CA TRP A 523 28.13 11.24 25.68
C TRP A 523 29.02 10.77 26.83
N GLN A 524 29.88 9.80 26.54
CA GLN A 524 31.02 9.55 27.41
C GLN A 524 31.89 10.80 27.31
N SER A 525 31.81 11.61 28.38
CA SER A 525 32.75 12.69 28.70
C SER A 525 34.16 12.16 28.90
#